data_5eaa315f1a5dcc40290402bcd2f37b6f
#
_entry.id   5eaa315f1a5dcc40290402bcd2f37b6f
#
_cell.length_a   1.000
_cell.length_b   1.000
_cell.length_c   1.000
_cell.angle_alpha   90.00
_cell.angle_beta   90.00
_cell.angle_gamma   90.00
#
_symmetry.space_group_name_H-M   'P 1'
#
loop_
_entity.id
_entity.type
_entity.pdbx_description
1 polymer ?
#
loop_
_entity_poly.entity_id
_entity_poly.type
_entity_poly.pdbx_seq_one_letter_code
_entity_poly.pdbx_strand_id
1 'polypeptide(L)'
;MEENLEKVKQLARDLRNGKEFPRSPRETLGGYVLAARALDKCRADLVGWQGDYHSNCPLDQRWLAFAGIDYDEYRSFVATGATDAEVGAWIGEHAKKRSRADIVVWNNKERDLRLSDLPPELQEYMEEYIASSVPRHRVVYRWFDVYDLEEHRL
;
A
#
# COMPACT_ATOMS: atom_id res chain seq x y z
N MET A 1 9.49 -16.16 14.90
CA MET A 1 8.07 -15.78 15.02
C MET A 1 7.23 -16.83 14.32
N GLU A 2 6.21 -17.29 14.98
CA GLU A 2 5.32 -18.29 14.41
C GLU A 2 4.21 -17.65 13.59
N GLU A 3 3.94 -18.22 12.43
CA GLU A 3 2.80 -17.83 11.62
C GLU A 3 1.49 -18.18 12.33
N ASN A 4 0.49 -17.32 12.15
CA ASN A 4 -0.85 -17.57 12.62
C ASN A 4 -1.85 -17.09 11.54
N LEU A 5 -1.99 -17.87 10.48
CA LEU A 5 -2.81 -17.50 9.34
C LEU A 5 -4.30 -17.40 9.67
N GLU A 6 -4.78 -18.14 10.67
CA GLU A 6 -6.16 -18.00 11.14
C GLU A 6 -6.42 -16.60 11.70
N LYS A 7 -5.46 -16.07 12.46
CA LYS A 7 -5.55 -14.72 13.00
C LYS A 7 -5.43 -13.67 11.89
N VAL A 8 -4.52 -13.89 10.91
CA VAL A 8 -4.42 -13.03 9.72
C VAL A 8 -5.76 -12.98 8.99
N LYS A 9 -6.40 -14.14 8.82
CA LYS A 9 -7.68 -14.24 8.12
C LYS A 9 -8.78 -13.42 8.79
N GLN A 10 -8.78 -13.34 10.11
CA GLN A 10 -9.74 -12.51 10.86
C GLN A 10 -9.55 -11.01 10.60
N LEU A 11 -8.34 -10.60 10.23
CA LEU A 11 -7.99 -9.19 9.98
C LEU A 11 -7.99 -8.84 8.50
N ALA A 12 -7.86 -9.83 7.62
CA ALA A 12 -7.70 -9.63 6.19
C ALA A 12 -9.01 -9.18 5.52
N ARG A 13 -8.86 -8.37 4.49
CA ARG A 13 -9.94 -8.04 3.57
C ARG A 13 -9.91 -9.02 2.40
N ASP A 14 -11.07 -9.40 1.91
CA ASP A 14 -11.18 -10.24 0.74
C ASP A 14 -11.21 -9.35 -0.52
N LEU A 15 -10.10 -9.33 -1.23
CA LEU A 15 -9.91 -8.46 -2.39
C LEU A 15 -10.29 -9.14 -3.72
N ARG A 16 -10.86 -10.35 -3.67
CA ARG A 16 -11.12 -11.14 -4.88
C ARG A 16 -12.34 -10.71 -5.68
N ASN A 17 -13.32 -10.07 -5.03
CA ASN A 17 -14.66 -9.90 -5.61
C ASN A 17 -15.01 -8.45 -5.97
N GLY A 18 -14.08 -7.53 -5.87
CA GLY A 18 -14.35 -6.11 -6.17
C GLY A 18 -15.34 -5.43 -5.24
N LYS A 19 -15.57 -6.01 -4.04
CA LYS A 19 -16.47 -5.45 -3.02
C LYS A 19 -15.70 -4.81 -1.87
N GLU A 20 -14.57 -5.41 -1.50
CA GLU A 20 -13.66 -4.86 -0.52
C GLU A 20 -12.38 -4.44 -1.24
N PHE A 21 -11.81 -3.32 -0.81
CA PHE A 21 -10.61 -2.76 -1.39
C PHE A 21 -9.55 -2.55 -0.32
N PRO A 22 -8.25 -2.57 -0.68
CA PRO A 22 -7.23 -2.10 0.25
C PRO A 22 -7.49 -0.64 0.59
N ARG A 23 -7.04 -0.21 1.73
CA ARG A 23 -7.15 1.20 2.12
C ARG A 23 -6.48 2.10 1.09
N SER A 24 -6.90 3.37 1.05
CA SER A 24 -6.33 4.35 0.14
C SER A 24 -4.82 4.47 0.33
N PRO A 25 -4.06 4.66 -0.77
CA PRO A 25 -2.62 4.92 -0.64
C PRO A 25 -2.32 6.18 0.18
N ARG A 26 -3.30 7.08 0.34
CA ARG A 26 -3.15 8.30 1.14
C ARG A 26 -3.19 8.07 2.65
N GLU A 27 -3.78 6.95 3.10
CA GLU A 27 -3.88 6.65 4.53
C GLU A 27 -2.53 6.22 5.09
N THR A 28 -2.26 6.63 6.33
CA THR A 28 -1.01 6.30 7.01
C THR A 28 -1.17 5.12 7.94
N LEU A 29 -0.07 4.40 8.15
CA LEU A 29 0.08 3.42 9.21
C LEU A 29 1.53 3.53 9.69
N GLY A 30 1.72 3.58 11.01
CA GLY A 30 3.06 3.81 11.56
C GLY A 30 3.66 5.15 11.13
N GLY A 31 2.83 6.08 10.67
CA GLY A 31 3.24 7.40 10.21
C GLY A 31 3.49 7.53 8.70
N TYR A 32 3.50 6.45 7.94
CA TYR A 32 3.83 6.45 6.50
C TYR A 32 2.58 6.26 5.64
N VAL A 33 2.41 7.09 4.61
CA VAL A 33 1.44 6.82 3.55
C VAL A 33 1.80 5.51 2.87
N LEU A 34 0.86 4.89 2.19
CA LEU A 34 1.01 3.59 1.51
C LEU A 34 1.03 2.39 2.46
N ALA A 35 1.51 2.55 3.70
CA ALA A 35 1.69 1.43 4.62
C ALA A 35 0.39 0.73 5.00
N ALA A 36 -0.71 1.47 5.18
CA ALA A 36 -2.01 0.87 5.48
C ALA A 36 -2.50 -0.01 4.32
N ARG A 37 -2.41 0.51 3.09
CA ARG A 37 -2.74 -0.23 1.87
C ARG A 37 -1.86 -1.46 1.69
N ALA A 38 -0.57 -1.31 1.90
CA ALA A 38 0.38 -2.41 1.80
C ALA A 38 0.07 -3.52 2.81
N LEU A 39 -0.35 -3.15 4.03
CA LEU A 39 -0.75 -4.12 5.04
C LEU A 39 -1.98 -4.91 4.60
N ASP A 40 -3.00 -4.23 4.06
CA ASP A 40 -4.19 -4.90 3.57
C ASP A 40 -3.86 -5.89 2.44
N LYS A 41 -3.00 -5.51 1.52
CA LYS A 41 -2.56 -6.39 0.43
C LYS A 41 -1.72 -7.56 0.94
N CYS A 42 -0.83 -7.31 1.89
CA CYS A 42 0.00 -8.35 2.48
C CYS A 42 -0.84 -9.40 3.21
N ARG A 43 -1.80 -8.97 4.02
CA ARG A 43 -2.72 -9.89 4.71
C ARG A 43 -3.52 -10.72 3.72
N ALA A 44 -4.08 -10.09 2.71
CA ALA A 44 -4.85 -10.79 1.68
C ALA A 44 -3.99 -11.81 0.93
N ASP A 45 -2.76 -11.44 0.57
CA ASP A 45 -1.84 -12.32 -0.11
C ASP A 45 -1.48 -13.54 0.75
N LEU A 46 -1.28 -13.34 2.05
CA LEU A 46 -0.97 -14.43 2.99
C LEU A 46 -2.07 -15.50 3.06
N VAL A 47 -3.32 -15.11 2.87
CA VAL A 47 -4.47 -16.03 2.97
C VAL A 47 -5.11 -16.35 1.60
N GLY A 48 -4.48 -15.94 0.51
CA GLY A 48 -4.97 -16.24 -0.84
C GLY A 48 -6.16 -15.41 -1.29
N TRP A 49 -6.39 -14.25 -0.69
CA TRP A 49 -7.52 -13.36 -0.99
C TRP A 49 -7.13 -12.10 -1.77
N GLN A 50 -5.93 -12.07 -2.33
CA GLN A 50 -5.40 -10.87 -3.00
C GLN A 50 -6.10 -10.52 -4.33
N GLY A 51 -6.73 -11.47 -4.99
CA GLY A 51 -7.33 -11.23 -6.31
C GLY A 51 -6.28 -10.72 -7.30
N ASP A 52 -6.57 -9.60 -7.94
CA ASP A 52 -5.67 -8.98 -8.92
C ASP A 52 -4.65 -8.00 -8.28
N TYR A 53 -4.68 -7.87 -6.96
CA TYR A 53 -3.73 -7.01 -6.26
C TYR A 53 -2.39 -7.71 -6.04
N HIS A 54 -1.32 -6.92 -6.05
CA HIS A 54 0.04 -7.42 -5.88
C HIS A 54 0.67 -6.82 -4.63
N SER A 55 1.07 -7.71 -3.71
CA SER A 55 1.88 -7.32 -2.56
C SER A 55 3.34 -7.15 -3.00
N ASN A 56 4.07 -6.26 -2.36
CA ASN A 56 5.46 -5.94 -2.69
C ASN A 56 5.64 -5.41 -4.13
N CYS A 57 4.65 -4.67 -4.61
CA CYS A 57 4.71 -4.03 -5.93
C CYS A 57 5.54 -2.73 -5.88
N PRO A 58 5.82 -2.11 -7.05
CA PRO A 58 6.55 -0.83 -7.07
C PRO A 58 5.94 0.24 -6.17
N LEU A 59 4.62 0.27 -6.03
CA LEU A 59 3.94 1.21 -5.13
C LEU A 59 4.31 0.95 -3.67
N ASP A 60 4.27 -0.33 -3.25
CA ASP A 60 4.64 -0.71 -1.88
C ASP A 60 6.11 -0.41 -1.60
N GLN A 61 6.98 -0.61 -2.58
CA GLN A 61 8.41 -0.37 -2.43
C GLN A 61 8.74 1.10 -2.18
N ARG A 62 7.87 2.02 -2.54
CA ARG A 62 8.10 3.42 -2.27
C ARG A 62 8.23 3.69 -0.77
N TRP A 63 7.30 3.19 0.04
CA TRP A 63 7.40 3.40 1.49
C TRP A 63 8.39 2.46 2.17
N LEU A 64 8.47 1.20 1.71
CA LEU A 64 9.42 0.24 2.27
C LEU A 64 10.87 0.73 2.08
N ALA A 65 11.20 1.22 0.89
CA ALA A 65 12.53 1.73 0.60
C ALA A 65 12.84 3.00 1.41
N PHE A 66 11.89 3.92 1.49
CA PHE A 66 12.08 5.14 2.28
C PHE A 66 12.26 4.81 3.77
N ALA A 67 11.43 3.93 4.30
CA ALA A 67 11.54 3.49 5.70
C ALA A 67 12.75 2.60 5.96
N GLY A 68 13.35 2.02 4.92
CA GLY A 68 14.48 1.11 5.06
C GLY A 68 14.07 -0.24 5.63
N ILE A 69 12.89 -0.72 5.28
CA ILE A 69 12.32 -1.97 5.78
C ILE A 69 12.40 -3.04 4.69
N ASP A 70 12.92 -4.22 5.05
CA ASP A 70 12.91 -5.39 4.18
C ASP A 70 11.51 -6.00 4.11
N TYR A 71 11.04 -6.28 2.90
CA TYR A 71 9.69 -6.81 2.70
C TYR A 71 9.51 -8.18 3.37
N ASP A 72 10.50 -9.07 3.26
CA ASP A 72 10.36 -10.42 3.80
C ASP A 72 10.27 -10.42 5.33
N GLU A 73 11.03 -9.55 5.98
CA GLU A 73 10.93 -9.35 7.44
C GLU A 73 9.55 -8.79 7.82
N TYR A 74 9.08 -7.79 7.08
CA TYR A 74 7.76 -7.22 7.26
C TYR A 74 6.66 -8.26 7.09
N ARG A 75 6.70 -9.03 6.00
CA ARG A 75 5.73 -10.09 5.72
C ARG A 75 5.72 -11.15 6.83
N SER A 76 6.88 -11.54 7.33
CA SER A 76 6.99 -12.51 8.42
C SER A 76 6.32 -12.01 9.69
N PHE A 77 6.44 -10.73 9.99
CA PHE A 77 5.78 -10.15 11.16
C PHE A 77 4.25 -10.09 10.95
N VAL A 78 3.79 -9.66 9.78
CA VAL A 78 2.37 -9.63 9.43
C VAL A 78 1.75 -11.04 9.54
N ALA A 79 2.49 -12.05 9.12
CA ALA A 79 2.04 -13.45 9.15
C ALA A 79 1.78 -13.99 10.57
N THR A 80 2.27 -13.34 11.60
CA THR A 80 1.95 -13.69 12.99
C THR A 80 0.52 -13.35 13.41
N GLY A 81 -0.19 -12.61 12.57
CA GLY A 81 -1.54 -12.10 12.90
C GLY A 81 -1.51 -10.79 13.64
N ALA A 82 -0.44 -10.01 13.49
CA ALA A 82 -0.31 -8.72 14.13
C ALA A 82 -1.44 -7.77 13.75
N THR A 83 -1.95 -7.03 14.72
CA THR A 83 -2.96 -5.99 14.53
C THR A 83 -2.36 -4.75 13.88
N ASP A 84 -3.21 -3.81 13.43
CA ASP A 84 -2.74 -2.53 12.89
C ASP A 84 -1.82 -1.81 13.89
N ALA A 85 -2.21 -1.77 15.15
CA ALA A 85 -1.41 -1.13 16.20
C ALA A 85 -0.04 -1.79 16.38
N GLU A 86 -0.02 -3.13 16.35
CA GLU A 86 1.21 -3.90 16.47
C GLU A 86 2.13 -3.71 15.26
N VAL A 87 1.57 -3.67 14.05
CA VAL A 87 2.33 -3.40 12.84
C VAL A 87 2.88 -1.97 12.86
N GLY A 88 2.07 -0.99 13.27
CA GLY A 88 2.53 0.38 13.41
C GLY A 88 3.70 0.53 14.38
N ALA A 89 3.64 -0.16 15.51
CA ALA A 89 4.72 -0.17 16.49
C ALA A 89 5.99 -0.84 15.92
N TRP A 90 5.83 -1.96 15.23
CA TRP A 90 6.93 -2.66 14.58
C TRP A 90 7.63 -1.78 13.53
N ILE A 91 6.85 -1.05 12.73
CA ILE A 91 7.40 -0.09 11.77
C ILE A 91 8.24 0.96 12.50
N GLY A 92 7.73 1.50 13.59
CA GLY A 92 8.45 2.49 14.40
C GLY A 92 9.79 1.99 14.94
N GLU A 93 9.86 0.70 15.27
CA GLU A 93 11.09 0.07 15.80
C GLU A 93 12.09 -0.26 14.70
N HIS A 94 11.63 -0.64 13.52
CA HIS A 94 12.49 -1.16 12.44
C HIS A 94 12.84 -0.12 11.38
N ALA A 95 12.04 0.93 11.24
CA ALA A 95 12.28 1.96 10.25
C ALA A 95 13.52 2.78 10.58
N LYS A 96 14.17 3.29 9.54
CA LYS A 96 15.25 4.24 9.69
C LYS A 96 14.78 5.44 10.52
N LYS A 97 15.57 5.86 11.49
CA LYS A 97 15.23 6.98 12.37
C LYS A 97 15.16 8.29 11.58
N ARG A 98 14.03 8.95 11.66
CA ARG A 98 13.76 10.26 11.04
C ARG A 98 12.86 11.06 11.97
N SER A 99 12.89 12.37 11.86
CA SER A 99 11.94 13.22 12.58
C SER A 99 10.54 13.03 11.98
N ARG A 100 9.52 13.27 12.79
CA ARG A 100 8.14 13.28 12.31
C ARG A 100 7.97 14.26 11.15
N ALA A 101 8.61 15.42 11.22
CA ALA A 101 8.52 16.43 10.18
C ALA A 101 9.03 15.91 8.84
N ASP A 102 10.17 15.19 8.83
CA ASP A 102 10.72 14.61 7.61
C ASP A 102 9.80 13.59 6.99
N ILE A 103 9.16 12.77 7.82
CA ILE A 103 8.19 11.76 7.36
C ILE A 103 6.96 12.44 6.76
N VAL A 104 6.43 13.46 7.42
CA VAL A 104 5.27 14.21 6.93
C VAL A 104 5.58 14.89 5.59
N VAL A 105 6.77 15.49 5.46
CA VAL A 105 7.20 16.09 4.18
C VAL A 105 7.24 15.04 3.07
N TRP A 106 7.80 13.87 3.36
CA TRP A 106 7.81 12.77 2.40
C TRP A 106 6.40 12.31 2.03
N ASN A 107 5.52 12.15 3.05
CA ASN A 107 4.12 11.76 2.81
C ASN A 107 3.42 12.73 1.86
N ASN A 108 3.59 14.03 2.08
CA ASN A 108 2.94 15.03 1.24
C ASN A 108 3.49 15.05 -0.18
N LYS A 109 4.78 14.80 -0.33
CA LYS A 109 5.40 14.66 -1.65
C LYS A 109 4.82 13.46 -2.41
N GLU A 110 4.64 12.33 -1.72
CA GLU A 110 4.02 11.15 -2.33
C GLU A 110 2.55 11.38 -2.69
N ARG A 111 1.81 12.05 -1.81
CA ARG A 111 0.40 12.40 -2.07
C ARG A 111 0.24 13.29 -3.29
N ASP A 112 1.22 14.14 -3.56
CA ASP A 112 1.21 15.06 -4.68
C ASP A 112 1.92 14.50 -5.94
N LEU A 113 2.51 13.32 -5.87
CA LEU A 113 3.27 12.75 -6.96
C LEU A 113 2.39 12.57 -8.20
N ARG A 114 2.83 13.19 -9.29
CA ARG A 114 2.10 13.13 -10.55
C ARG A 114 2.52 11.91 -11.35
N LEU A 115 1.61 11.44 -12.21
CA LEU A 115 1.94 10.37 -13.14
C LEU A 115 3.16 10.72 -13.99
N SER A 116 3.29 12.00 -14.38
CA SER A 116 4.42 12.47 -15.16
C SER A 116 5.76 12.49 -14.41
N ASP A 117 5.75 12.28 -13.09
CA ASP A 117 6.96 12.18 -12.28
C ASP A 117 7.50 10.75 -12.21
N LEU A 118 6.75 9.77 -12.71
CA LEU A 118 7.12 8.37 -12.66
C LEU A 118 8.17 8.04 -13.74
N PRO A 119 8.95 6.95 -13.53
CA PRO A 119 9.85 6.48 -14.60
C PRO A 119 9.07 6.13 -15.88
N PRO A 120 9.65 6.28 -17.07
CA PRO A 120 8.95 6.05 -18.34
C PRO A 120 8.23 4.71 -18.43
N GLU A 121 8.86 3.64 -17.96
CA GLU A 121 8.28 2.28 -18.01
C GLU A 121 7.00 2.20 -17.18
N LEU A 122 6.99 2.87 -16.04
CA LEU A 122 5.82 2.89 -15.16
C LEU A 122 4.73 3.81 -15.73
N GLN A 123 5.09 4.90 -16.39
CA GLN A 123 4.12 5.73 -17.09
C GLN A 123 3.43 4.94 -18.20
N GLU A 124 4.18 4.17 -18.98
CA GLU A 124 3.62 3.32 -20.03
C GLU A 124 2.64 2.29 -19.45
N TYR A 125 3.03 1.62 -18.38
CA TYR A 125 2.16 0.69 -17.69
C TYR A 125 0.87 1.37 -17.20
N MET A 126 0.98 2.56 -16.63
CA MET A 126 -0.17 3.29 -16.09
C MET A 126 -1.13 3.81 -17.18
N GLU A 127 -0.64 4.07 -18.39
CA GLU A 127 -1.51 4.44 -19.51
C GLU A 127 -2.54 3.33 -19.77
N GLU A 128 -2.10 2.09 -19.84
CA GLU A 128 -2.98 0.94 -20.04
C GLU A 128 -3.86 0.69 -18.81
N TYR A 129 -3.28 0.80 -17.63
CA TYR A 129 -4.00 0.59 -16.38
C TYR A 129 -5.16 1.59 -16.22
N ILE A 130 -4.89 2.87 -16.47
CA ILE A 130 -5.91 3.92 -16.37
C ILE A 130 -7.03 3.69 -17.40
N ALA A 131 -6.68 3.32 -18.61
CA ALA A 131 -7.67 3.07 -19.67
C ALA A 131 -8.65 1.96 -19.28
N SER A 132 -8.21 0.96 -18.52
CA SER A 132 -9.05 -0.17 -18.10
C SER A 132 -9.73 0.02 -16.74
N SER A 133 -9.22 0.91 -15.90
CA SER A 133 -9.61 0.97 -14.48
C SER A 133 -10.30 2.28 -14.07
N VAL A 134 -10.08 3.35 -14.79
CA VAL A 134 -10.62 4.68 -14.47
C VAL A 134 -11.73 5.05 -15.44
N PRO A 135 -12.88 5.58 -14.97
CA PRO A 135 -13.94 6.03 -15.87
C PRO A 135 -13.45 7.10 -16.84
N ARG A 136 -13.85 6.98 -18.11
CA ARG A 136 -13.38 7.86 -19.21
C ARG A 136 -13.61 9.35 -18.98
N HIS A 137 -14.65 9.72 -18.24
CA HIS A 137 -14.99 11.11 -17.97
C HIS A 137 -14.19 11.74 -16.84
N ARG A 138 -13.31 10.96 -16.21
CA ARG A 138 -12.50 11.44 -15.08
C ARG A 138 -11.07 11.71 -15.56
N VAL A 139 -10.53 12.85 -15.13
CA VAL A 139 -9.16 13.24 -15.45
C VAL A 139 -8.25 12.89 -14.28
N VAL A 140 -7.11 12.28 -14.55
CA VAL A 140 -6.18 11.83 -13.51
C VAL A 140 -4.80 12.39 -13.78
N TYR A 141 -4.24 13.05 -12.79
CA TYR A 141 -2.86 13.57 -12.83
C TYR A 141 -1.98 12.97 -11.75
N ARG A 142 -2.52 12.64 -10.59
CA ARG A 142 -1.76 12.10 -9.47
C ARG A 142 -1.89 10.59 -9.41
N TRP A 143 -0.78 9.94 -9.08
CA TRP A 143 -0.74 8.48 -9.03
C TRP A 143 -1.77 7.90 -8.04
N PHE A 144 -1.84 8.47 -6.84
CA PHE A 144 -2.78 7.97 -5.82
C PHE A 144 -4.24 8.10 -6.24
N ASP A 145 -4.58 9.11 -7.01
CA ASP A 145 -5.95 9.31 -7.48
C ASP A 145 -6.44 8.16 -8.38
N VAL A 146 -5.53 7.51 -9.10
CA VAL A 146 -5.89 6.37 -9.95
C VAL A 146 -6.56 5.29 -9.11
N TYR A 147 -5.96 4.94 -8.01
CA TYR A 147 -6.49 3.88 -7.12
C TYR A 147 -7.75 4.33 -6.40
N ASP A 148 -7.80 5.56 -5.96
CA ASP A 148 -8.99 6.10 -5.29
C ASP A 148 -10.18 6.21 -6.23
N LEU A 149 -9.97 6.51 -7.51
CA LEU A 149 -11.02 6.49 -8.53
C LEU A 149 -11.47 5.06 -8.85
N GLU A 150 -10.52 4.16 -9.07
CA GLU A 150 -10.82 2.75 -9.37
C GLU A 150 -11.63 2.11 -8.25
N GLU A 151 -11.32 2.46 -7.01
CA GLU A 151 -11.92 1.87 -5.81
C GLU A 151 -13.05 2.72 -5.23
N HIS A 152 -13.59 3.63 -6.03
CA HIS A 152 -14.80 4.41 -5.74
C HIS A 152 -14.70 5.35 -4.53
N ARG A 153 -13.52 5.93 -4.28
CA ARG A 153 -13.31 6.95 -3.23
C ARG A 153 -13.38 8.37 -3.76
N LEU A 154 -13.23 8.54 -5.07
CA LEU A 154 -13.32 9.83 -5.77
C LEU A 154 -14.36 9.78 -6.86
#